data_7a5ea3ed9117a3b32e06f915831f7ed6
#
_entry.id   7a5ea3ed9117a3b32e06f915831f7ed6
#
_cell.length_a   1.000
_cell.length_b   1.000
_cell.length_c   1.000
_cell.angle_alpha   90.00
_cell.angle_beta   90.00
_cell.angle_gamma   90.00
#
_symmetry.space_group_name_H-M   'P 1'
#
loop_
_entity.id
_entity.type
_entity.pdbx_description
1 polymer ?
#
loop_
_entity_poly.entity_id
_entity_poly.type
_entity_poly.pdbx_seq_one_letter_code
_entity_poly.pdbx_strand_id
1 'polypeptide(L)'
;MAGSLAALAALATLTGTPALAQDKSMDEIAKYREMLADGNPAELIEMRGEELWKTPRGPKNVSLEQCDLGLGPGKVEGAYAQLPRYFADAGKVMDVEARLVYCMQTQQGFSFAEATKNWYSKPGKESDLVALVTWVGAQSNGQKINVPVKHPKEAEMVKMGEYIFHRRSGPQDFGCSVCHGQDGVRIRLQDLDNLSQSKGAQKAMRTWPAYRVSQGTVWTMQRRLIDCMRQARWPEQKFPSDAVIALEMYLQNKAAGGVLESPGIKR
;
A
#
# COMPACT_ATOMS: atom_id res chain seq x y z
N MET A 1 81.19 6.60 5.89
CA MET A 1 80.21 7.67 5.66
C MET A 1 79.10 7.05 4.81
N ALA A 2 77.99 6.67 5.39
CA ALA A 2 76.85 6.10 4.74
C ALA A 2 75.64 6.96 4.99
N GLY A 3 75.11 7.62 3.95
CA GLY A 3 73.93 8.46 4.04
C GLY A 3 72.69 7.67 3.69
N SER A 4 71.82 7.52 4.68
CA SER A 4 70.47 6.92 4.46
C SER A 4 69.53 7.95 3.93
N LEU A 5 68.99 7.76 2.70
CA LEU A 5 67.82 8.49 2.19
C LEU A 5 66.54 7.80 2.71
N ALA A 6 65.81 8.52 3.54
CA ALA A 6 64.44 8.11 3.91
C ALA A 6 63.45 8.63 2.84
N ALA A 7 62.82 7.70 2.09
CA ALA A 7 61.73 8.04 1.20
C ALA A 7 60.41 8.09 2.00
N LEU A 8 59.84 9.29 2.17
CA LEU A 8 58.48 9.48 2.67
C LEU A 8 57.50 9.14 1.54
N ALA A 9 56.80 8.01 1.67
CA ALA A 9 55.65 7.67 0.84
C ALA A 9 54.42 8.43 1.36
N ALA A 10 53.97 9.45 0.64
CA ALA A 10 52.71 10.14 0.89
C ALA A 10 51.52 9.21 0.47
N LEU A 11 50.83 8.61 1.42
CA LEU A 11 49.54 7.98 1.18
C LEU A 11 48.50 9.08 0.96
N ALA A 12 48.17 9.35 -0.30
CA ALA A 12 47.00 10.13 -0.64
C ALA A 12 45.75 9.32 -0.33
N THR A 13 45.08 9.62 0.80
CA THR A 13 43.76 9.09 1.12
C THR A 13 42.75 9.68 0.15
N LEU A 14 42.35 8.89 -0.85
CA LEU A 14 41.17 9.16 -1.67
C LEU A 14 39.91 9.01 -0.79
N THR A 15 39.57 10.04 -0.02
CA THR A 15 38.24 10.20 0.57
C THR A 15 37.29 10.74 -0.50
N GLY A 16 37.00 9.91 -1.51
CA GLY A 16 35.92 10.16 -2.44
C GLY A 16 34.60 9.91 -1.75
N THR A 17 33.85 10.98 -1.57
CA THR A 17 32.57 11.02 -0.87
C THR A 17 31.49 10.20 -1.59
N PRO A 18 31.09 8.99 -1.12
CA PRO A 18 29.97 8.26 -1.70
C PRO A 18 28.61 8.97 -1.49
N ALA A 19 28.54 9.94 -0.59
CA ALA A 19 27.32 10.67 -0.28
C ALA A 19 26.78 11.52 -1.45
N LEU A 20 27.65 12.23 -2.19
CA LEU A 20 27.21 13.13 -3.27
C LEU A 20 26.62 12.44 -4.49
N ALA A 21 27.11 11.23 -4.84
CA ALA A 21 26.55 10.44 -5.95
C ALA A 21 25.18 9.85 -5.58
N GLN A 22 24.96 9.60 -4.31
CA GLN A 22 23.75 9.00 -3.77
C GLN A 22 22.60 10.02 -3.71
N ASP A 23 22.87 11.26 -3.32
CA ASP A 23 21.88 12.35 -3.29
C ASP A 23 21.39 12.68 -4.71
N LYS A 24 22.29 12.78 -5.69
CA LYS A 24 21.90 12.99 -7.09
C LYS A 24 20.97 11.92 -7.64
N SER A 25 21.17 10.64 -7.29
CA SER A 25 20.29 9.56 -7.73
C SER A 25 18.89 9.65 -7.11
N MET A 26 18.78 10.13 -5.88
CA MET A 26 17.49 10.34 -5.23
C MET A 26 16.73 11.51 -5.84
N ASP A 27 17.43 12.60 -6.16
CA ASP A 27 16.86 13.78 -6.82
C ASP A 27 16.35 13.43 -8.23
N GLU A 28 17.10 12.65 -9.01
CA GLU A 28 16.66 12.19 -10.34
C GLU A 28 15.45 11.25 -10.27
N ILE A 29 15.37 10.38 -9.26
CA ILE A 29 14.20 9.55 -9.00
C ILE A 29 13.00 10.42 -8.61
N ALA A 30 13.21 11.46 -7.81
CA ALA A 30 12.16 12.39 -7.42
C ALA A 30 11.61 13.15 -8.63
N LYS A 31 12.48 13.73 -9.46
CA LYS A 31 12.10 14.41 -10.72
C LYS A 31 11.35 13.48 -11.67
N TYR A 32 11.79 12.26 -11.83
CA TYR A 32 11.10 11.27 -12.66
C TYR A 32 9.69 10.96 -12.15
N ARG A 33 9.52 10.89 -10.83
CA ARG A 33 8.18 10.71 -10.23
C ARG A 33 7.30 11.94 -10.44
N GLU A 34 7.85 13.13 -10.33
CA GLU A 34 7.14 14.38 -10.59
C GLU A 34 6.67 14.47 -12.04
N MET A 35 7.53 14.14 -13.00
CA MET A 35 7.13 14.07 -14.43
C MET A 35 6.03 13.04 -14.69
N LEU A 36 6.04 11.90 -13.98
CA LEU A 36 4.98 10.90 -14.10
C LEU A 36 3.69 11.32 -13.38
N ALA A 37 3.76 12.21 -12.41
CA ALA A 37 2.58 12.69 -11.70
C ALA A 37 1.67 13.55 -12.58
N ASP A 38 2.24 14.26 -13.54
CA ASP A 38 1.52 15.05 -14.56
C ASP A 38 0.92 14.21 -15.71
N GLY A 39 0.81 12.92 -15.52
CA GLY A 39 0.24 11.94 -16.47
C GLY A 39 0.28 10.57 -15.83
N ASN A 40 -0.26 10.46 -14.62
CA ASN A 40 -0.23 9.22 -13.85
C ASN A 40 -0.92 8.08 -14.62
N PRO A 41 -0.20 7.03 -15.01
CA PRO A 41 -0.80 5.92 -15.75
C PRO A 41 -1.94 5.22 -15.01
N ALA A 42 -2.07 5.45 -13.70
CA ALA A 42 -3.19 4.94 -12.91
C ALA A 42 -4.53 5.59 -13.27
N GLU A 43 -4.55 6.76 -13.92
CA GLU A 43 -5.79 7.46 -14.32
C GLU A 43 -6.66 6.60 -15.26
N LEU A 44 -6.06 5.87 -16.19
CA LEU A 44 -6.81 4.95 -17.06
C LEU A 44 -7.44 3.80 -16.27
N ILE A 45 -6.76 3.34 -15.22
CA ILE A 45 -7.26 2.29 -14.34
C ILE A 45 -8.37 2.83 -13.43
N GLU A 46 -8.24 4.07 -12.99
CA GLU A 46 -9.26 4.81 -12.22
C GLU A 46 -10.54 4.98 -13.05
N MET A 47 -10.44 5.50 -14.27
CA MET A 47 -11.59 5.66 -15.19
C MET A 47 -12.33 4.34 -15.42
N ARG A 48 -11.59 3.24 -15.59
CA ARG A 48 -12.18 1.91 -15.68
C ARG A 48 -12.88 1.51 -14.37
N GLY A 49 -12.31 1.86 -13.22
CA GLY A 49 -12.92 1.61 -11.89
C GLY A 49 -14.27 2.32 -11.75
N GLU A 50 -14.36 3.55 -12.20
CA GLU A 50 -15.61 4.32 -12.24
C GLU A 50 -16.67 3.66 -13.13
N GLU A 51 -16.29 3.24 -14.34
CA GLU A 51 -17.17 2.52 -15.25
C GLU A 51 -17.70 1.24 -14.61
N LEU A 52 -16.81 0.43 -14.03
CA LEU A 52 -17.17 -0.83 -13.36
C LEU A 52 -18.09 -0.63 -12.15
N TRP A 53 -17.97 0.47 -11.43
CA TRP A 53 -18.84 0.82 -10.32
C TRP A 53 -20.27 1.10 -10.75
N LYS A 54 -20.43 1.85 -11.86
CA LYS A 54 -21.73 2.29 -12.39
C LYS A 54 -22.40 1.24 -13.28
N THR A 55 -21.63 0.33 -13.87
CA THR A 55 -22.15 -0.65 -14.83
C THR A 55 -22.81 -1.84 -14.14
N PRO A 56 -24.07 -2.19 -14.46
CA PRO A 56 -24.70 -3.43 -14.03
C PRO A 56 -23.91 -4.66 -14.48
N ARG A 57 -23.57 -5.55 -13.53
CA ARG A 57 -22.71 -6.72 -13.77
C ARG A 57 -23.14 -7.91 -12.93
N GLY A 58 -22.53 -9.05 -13.21
CA GLY A 58 -22.74 -10.29 -12.51
C GLY A 58 -24.09 -10.96 -12.79
N PRO A 59 -24.35 -12.12 -12.20
CA PRO A 59 -25.61 -12.86 -12.40
C PRO A 59 -26.88 -12.08 -12.08
N LYS A 60 -26.80 -11.14 -11.14
CA LYS A 60 -27.96 -10.32 -10.74
C LYS A 60 -28.13 -9.06 -11.60
N ASN A 61 -27.19 -8.78 -12.51
CA ASN A 61 -27.20 -7.60 -13.40
C ASN A 61 -27.47 -6.28 -12.67
N VAL A 62 -26.72 -5.99 -11.59
CA VAL A 62 -26.81 -4.74 -10.81
C VAL A 62 -25.44 -4.06 -10.72
N SER A 63 -25.46 -2.72 -10.59
CA SER A 63 -24.25 -1.93 -10.36
C SER A 63 -23.77 -2.04 -8.90
N LEU A 64 -22.60 -1.47 -8.59
CA LEU A 64 -22.11 -1.36 -7.21
C LEU A 64 -22.57 -0.07 -6.50
N GLU A 65 -23.43 0.74 -7.13
CA GLU A 65 -23.89 2.02 -6.59
C GLU A 65 -24.67 1.92 -5.26
N GLN A 66 -25.08 0.71 -4.87
CA GLN A 66 -25.67 0.45 -3.55
C GLN A 66 -24.69 -0.16 -2.54
N CYS A 67 -23.43 -0.36 -2.93
CA CYS A 67 -22.41 -0.89 -2.03
C CYS A 67 -22.11 0.15 -0.93
N ASP A 68 -22.31 -0.24 0.32
CA ASP A 68 -21.92 0.58 1.47
C ASP A 68 -20.45 0.33 1.81
N LEU A 69 -19.63 1.34 1.59
CA LEU A 69 -18.20 1.35 1.96
C LEU A 69 -17.98 1.87 3.39
N GLY A 70 -19.04 1.95 4.21
CA GLY A 70 -19.00 2.34 5.60
C GLY A 70 -19.50 3.77 5.87
N LEU A 71 -19.91 4.50 4.84
CA LEU A 71 -20.51 5.84 4.93
C LEU A 71 -22.00 5.84 4.57
N GLY A 72 -22.56 4.68 4.32
CA GLY A 72 -23.90 4.46 3.80
C GLY A 72 -23.88 4.06 2.32
N PRO A 73 -24.99 3.43 1.83
CA PRO A 73 -25.08 2.95 0.45
C PRO A 73 -24.71 4.03 -0.58
N GLY A 74 -23.84 3.68 -1.52
CA GLY A 74 -23.44 4.54 -2.63
C GLY A 74 -22.53 5.72 -2.31
N LYS A 75 -22.21 5.95 -1.04
CA LYS A 75 -21.29 7.03 -0.63
C LYS A 75 -19.85 6.56 -0.74
N VAL A 76 -19.15 7.04 -1.75
CA VAL A 76 -17.76 6.66 -2.05
C VAL A 76 -16.76 7.71 -1.58
N GLU A 77 -17.11 8.99 -1.74
CA GLU A 77 -16.23 10.11 -1.36
C GLU A 77 -15.81 10.02 0.11
N GLY A 78 -14.51 9.99 0.37
CA GLY A 78 -13.94 9.88 1.72
C GLY A 78 -14.01 8.49 2.36
N ALA A 79 -14.58 7.49 1.68
CA ALA A 79 -14.72 6.15 2.25
C ALA A 79 -13.37 5.47 2.47
N TYR A 80 -12.45 5.58 1.52
CA TYR A 80 -11.12 4.98 1.62
C TYR A 80 -10.32 5.51 2.83
N ALA A 81 -10.51 6.79 3.16
CA ALA A 81 -9.86 7.42 4.32
C ALA A 81 -10.26 6.81 5.67
N GLN A 82 -11.36 6.04 5.71
CA GLN A 82 -11.93 5.44 6.91
C GLN A 82 -11.91 3.90 6.89
N LEU A 83 -11.16 3.31 5.98
CA LEU A 83 -10.98 1.86 5.86
C LEU A 83 -9.55 1.46 6.26
N PRO A 84 -9.39 0.28 6.90
CA PRO A 84 -10.40 -0.75 7.26
C PRO A 84 -11.32 -0.35 8.39
N ARG A 85 -12.52 -0.96 8.44
CA ARG A 85 -13.49 -0.77 9.52
C ARG A 85 -14.40 -1.98 9.71
N TYR A 86 -15.14 -2.00 10.81
CA TYR A 86 -16.15 -3.04 11.07
C TYR A 86 -17.41 -2.81 10.23
N PHE A 87 -17.93 -3.88 9.64
CA PHE A 87 -19.19 -3.93 8.90
C PHE A 87 -20.15 -4.89 9.58
N ALA A 88 -21.29 -4.38 10.05
CA ALA A 88 -22.26 -5.16 10.80
C ALA A 88 -22.96 -6.24 9.95
N ASP A 89 -23.20 -5.95 8.66
CA ASP A 89 -23.82 -6.86 7.70
C ASP A 89 -22.93 -8.07 7.35
N ALA A 90 -21.61 -7.93 7.51
CA ALA A 90 -20.63 -8.98 7.32
C ALA A 90 -20.09 -9.56 8.64
N GLY A 91 -20.37 -8.92 9.77
CA GLY A 91 -19.93 -9.31 11.10
C GLY A 91 -18.42 -9.26 11.33
N LYS A 92 -17.66 -8.55 10.48
CA LYS A 92 -16.19 -8.50 10.52
C LYS A 92 -15.60 -7.16 10.07
N VAL A 93 -14.32 -6.95 10.38
CA VAL A 93 -13.55 -5.84 9.84
C VAL A 93 -13.13 -6.15 8.40
N MET A 94 -13.28 -5.19 7.53
CA MET A 94 -12.87 -5.27 6.12
C MET A 94 -12.14 -4.00 5.70
N ASP A 95 -11.15 -4.16 4.84
CA ASP A 95 -10.59 -3.10 4.03
C ASP A 95 -11.42 -2.87 2.76
N VAL A 96 -10.97 -1.98 1.91
CA VAL A 96 -11.68 -1.68 0.65
C VAL A 96 -11.78 -2.90 -0.26
N GLU A 97 -10.72 -3.69 -0.37
CA GLU A 97 -10.65 -4.86 -1.25
C GLU A 97 -11.62 -5.95 -0.81
N ALA A 98 -11.59 -6.31 0.47
CA ALA A 98 -12.50 -7.30 1.04
C ALA A 98 -13.97 -6.83 0.98
N ARG A 99 -14.23 -5.52 1.19
CA ARG A 99 -15.58 -4.96 1.13
C ARG A 99 -16.12 -4.95 -0.29
N LEU A 100 -15.33 -4.59 -1.29
CA LEU A 100 -15.72 -4.67 -2.70
C LEU A 100 -16.04 -6.11 -3.12
N VAL A 101 -15.19 -7.07 -2.75
CA VAL A 101 -15.46 -8.51 -2.99
C VAL A 101 -16.79 -8.91 -2.36
N TYR A 102 -17.07 -8.49 -1.12
CA TYR A 102 -18.34 -8.77 -0.44
C TYR A 102 -19.54 -8.17 -1.21
N CYS A 103 -19.45 -6.92 -1.68
CA CYS A 103 -20.49 -6.30 -2.47
C CYS A 103 -20.68 -7.01 -3.82
N MET A 104 -19.61 -7.40 -4.50
CA MET A 104 -19.69 -8.17 -5.75
C MET A 104 -20.40 -9.50 -5.54
N GLN A 105 -20.17 -10.17 -4.42
CA GLN A 105 -20.86 -11.43 -4.09
C GLN A 105 -22.33 -11.20 -3.71
N THR A 106 -22.60 -10.28 -2.81
CA THR A 106 -23.95 -10.11 -2.22
C THR A 106 -24.89 -9.37 -3.13
N GLN A 107 -24.43 -8.31 -3.81
CA GLN A 107 -25.25 -7.47 -4.69
C GLN A 107 -25.23 -7.96 -6.13
N GLN A 108 -24.07 -8.20 -6.72
CA GLN A 108 -23.95 -8.61 -8.13
C GLN A 108 -24.10 -10.11 -8.35
N GLY A 109 -23.98 -10.92 -7.29
CA GLY A 109 -24.14 -12.39 -7.35
C GLY A 109 -22.92 -13.13 -7.89
N PHE A 110 -21.75 -12.50 -7.98
CA PHE A 110 -20.52 -13.20 -8.32
C PHE A 110 -20.16 -14.25 -7.27
N SER A 111 -19.63 -15.37 -7.70
CA SER A 111 -18.93 -16.29 -6.81
C SER A 111 -17.66 -15.63 -6.25
N PHE A 112 -17.14 -16.13 -5.14
CA PHE A 112 -15.88 -15.65 -4.57
C PHE A 112 -14.73 -15.76 -5.59
N ALA A 113 -14.66 -16.87 -6.33
CA ALA A 113 -13.63 -17.09 -7.34
C ALA A 113 -13.70 -16.08 -8.50
N GLU A 114 -14.91 -15.70 -8.92
CA GLU A 114 -15.10 -14.67 -9.95
C GLU A 114 -14.75 -13.27 -9.43
N ALA A 115 -15.24 -12.91 -8.24
CA ALA A 115 -14.97 -11.61 -7.61
C ALA A 115 -13.47 -11.39 -7.32
N THR A 116 -12.73 -12.47 -7.04
CA THR A 116 -11.29 -12.42 -6.75
C THR A 116 -10.42 -12.85 -7.94
N LYS A 117 -11.02 -13.06 -9.12
CA LYS A 117 -10.28 -13.46 -10.31
C LYS A 117 -9.20 -12.42 -10.64
N ASN A 118 -7.95 -12.86 -10.71
CA ASN A 118 -6.81 -11.97 -10.92
C ASN A 118 -6.81 -10.80 -9.93
N TRP A 119 -7.05 -11.04 -8.63
CA TRP A 119 -7.08 -10.03 -7.58
C TRP A 119 -5.88 -9.08 -7.57
N TYR A 120 -4.86 -9.42 -8.32
CA TYR A 120 -3.71 -8.56 -8.61
C TYR A 120 -3.62 -8.28 -10.12
N SER A 121 -3.35 -7.04 -10.48
CA SER A 121 -3.09 -6.63 -11.86
C SER A 121 -1.72 -7.09 -12.34
N LYS A 122 -1.62 -7.32 -13.65
CA LYS A 122 -0.36 -7.46 -14.41
C LYS A 122 -0.40 -6.47 -15.57
N PRO A 123 0.75 -6.04 -16.13
CA PRO A 123 0.77 -5.20 -17.32
C PRO A 123 -0.10 -5.79 -18.44
N GLY A 124 -1.03 -4.98 -18.96
CA GLY A 124 -1.98 -5.41 -20.00
C GLY A 124 -3.06 -6.41 -19.56
N LYS A 125 -3.18 -6.70 -18.25
CA LYS A 125 -4.21 -7.54 -17.65
C LYS A 125 -4.63 -6.98 -16.29
N GLU A 126 -5.18 -5.79 -16.31
CA GLU A 126 -5.66 -5.12 -15.10
C GLU A 126 -6.87 -5.85 -14.54
N SER A 127 -6.86 -6.01 -13.23
CA SER A 127 -7.96 -6.60 -12.47
C SER A 127 -9.11 -5.61 -12.31
N ASP A 128 -10.35 -6.08 -12.45
CA ASP A 128 -11.54 -5.29 -12.15
C ASP A 128 -11.53 -4.79 -10.69
N LEU A 129 -11.14 -5.67 -9.76
CA LEU A 129 -11.04 -5.31 -8.35
C LEU A 129 -10.02 -4.20 -8.13
N VAL A 130 -8.83 -4.29 -8.75
CA VAL A 130 -7.80 -3.25 -8.63
C VAL A 130 -8.28 -1.93 -9.22
N ALA A 131 -9.00 -1.97 -10.34
CA ALA A 131 -9.58 -0.77 -10.95
C ALA A 131 -10.60 -0.10 -10.01
N LEU A 132 -11.52 -0.88 -9.43
CA LEU A 132 -12.48 -0.39 -8.44
C LEU A 132 -11.79 0.21 -7.21
N VAL A 133 -10.77 -0.46 -6.65
CA VAL A 133 -9.99 0.05 -5.52
C VAL A 133 -9.26 1.35 -5.86
N THR A 134 -8.73 1.45 -7.08
CA THR A 134 -8.05 2.66 -7.55
C THR A 134 -8.99 3.85 -7.59
N TRP A 135 -10.17 3.66 -8.17
CA TRP A 135 -11.19 4.69 -8.22
C TRP A 135 -11.69 5.10 -6.83
N VAL A 136 -12.03 4.14 -5.95
CA VAL A 136 -12.46 4.43 -4.57
C VAL A 136 -11.38 5.18 -3.80
N GLY A 137 -10.11 4.83 -4.01
CA GLY A 137 -8.98 5.55 -3.42
C GLY A 137 -8.92 7.01 -3.87
N ALA A 138 -9.05 7.26 -5.17
CA ALA A 138 -9.06 8.60 -5.76
C ALA A 138 -10.20 9.49 -5.23
N GLN A 139 -11.39 8.90 -4.99
CA GLN A 139 -12.53 9.62 -4.41
C GLN A 139 -12.30 10.09 -2.96
N SER A 140 -11.18 9.71 -2.35
CA SER A 140 -10.81 10.14 -1.01
C SER A 140 -9.63 11.12 -0.98
N ASN A 141 -9.18 11.62 -2.14
CA ASN A 141 -8.09 12.58 -2.21
C ASN A 141 -8.41 13.86 -1.45
N GLY A 142 -7.39 14.42 -0.78
CA GLY A 142 -7.54 15.57 0.09
C GLY A 142 -8.13 15.27 1.46
N GLN A 143 -8.71 14.07 1.66
CA GLN A 143 -9.25 13.65 2.96
C GLN A 143 -8.14 13.17 3.90
N LYS A 144 -8.34 13.40 5.20
CA LYS A 144 -7.42 12.89 6.22
C LYS A 144 -7.73 11.44 6.54
N ILE A 145 -6.71 10.61 6.59
CA ILE A 145 -6.82 9.23 7.09
C ILE A 145 -7.37 9.27 8.51
N ASN A 146 -8.50 8.60 8.73
CA ASN A 146 -9.21 8.57 10.01
C ASN A 146 -9.94 7.23 10.19
N VAL A 147 -9.18 6.16 10.30
CA VAL A 147 -9.70 4.81 10.48
C VAL A 147 -10.36 4.70 11.86
N PRO A 148 -11.61 4.27 11.96
CA PRO A 148 -12.31 4.16 13.24
C PRO A 148 -11.75 3.02 14.09
N VAL A 149 -11.64 3.24 15.40
CA VAL A 149 -11.33 2.21 16.41
C VAL A 149 -12.39 2.29 17.49
N LYS A 150 -13.66 2.19 17.10
CA LYS A 150 -14.81 2.33 17.99
C LYS A 150 -15.45 0.98 18.37
N HIS A 151 -15.42 0.02 17.43
CA HIS A 151 -15.94 -1.31 17.64
C HIS A 151 -14.87 -2.23 18.28
N PRO A 152 -15.21 -3.16 19.22
CA PRO A 152 -14.22 -4.06 19.84
C PRO A 152 -13.37 -4.85 18.82
N LYS A 153 -13.98 -5.33 17.72
CA LYS A 153 -13.26 -6.04 16.66
C LYS A 153 -12.25 -5.14 15.92
N GLU A 154 -12.48 -3.85 15.83
CA GLU A 154 -11.51 -2.90 15.26
C GLU A 154 -10.29 -2.78 16.18
N ALA A 155 -10.52 -2.65 17.50
CA ALA A 155 -9.44 -2.62 18.48
C ALA A 155 -8.63 -3.93 18.51
N GLU A 156 -9.28 -5.08 18.35
CA GLU A 156 -8.62 -6.37 18.22
C GLU A 156 -7.74 -6.42 16.96
N MET A 157 -8.25 -5.95 15.82
CA MET A 157 -7.50 -5.90 14.56
C MET A 157 -6.29 -4.98 14.65
N VAL A 158 -6.40 -3.82 15.31
CA VAL A 158 -5.24 -2.94 15.54
C VAL A 158 -4.16 -3.66 16.36
N LYS A 159 -4.54 -4.33 17.46
CA LYS A 159 -3.61 -5.11 18.31
C LYS A 159 -2.96 -6.26 17.53
N MET A 160 -3.74 -6.97 16.74
CA MET A 160 -3.24 -8.05 15.89
C MET A 160 -2.27 -7.50 14.83
N GLY A 161 -2.59 -6.39 14.20
CA GLY A 161 -1.74 -5.72 13.23
C GLY A 161 -0.43 -5.25 13.83
N GLU A 162 -0.46 -4.69 15.04
CA GLU A 162 0.74 -4.32 15.80
C GLU A 162 1.61 -5.54 16.10
N TYR A 163 1.01 -6.62 16.58
CA TYR A 163 1.72 -7.88 16.81
C TYR A 163 2.38 -8.39 15.52
N ILE A 164 1.65 -8.40 14.39
CA ILE A 164 2.18 -8.83 13.09
C ILE A 164 3.32 -7.93 12.63
N PHE A 165 3.22 -6.62 12.82
CA PHE A 165 4.26 -5.65 12.43
C PHE A 165 5.59 -5.91 13.15
N HIS A 166 5.53 -6.27 14.43
CA HIS A 166 6.72 -6.52 15.25
C HIS A 166 7.19 -7.97 15.22
N ARG A 167 6.31 -8.91 14.82
CA ARG A 167 6.65 -10.33 14.78
C ARG A 167 7.69 -10.61 13.69
N ARG A 168 8.68 -11.42 14.06
CA ARG A 168 9.63 -12.03 13.12
C ARG A 168 9.12 -13.42 12.73
N SER A 169 9.27 -13.80 11.47
CA SER A 169 8.77 -15.07 10.95
C SER A 169 9.55 -15.53 9.72
N GLY A 170 9.30 -16.78 9.32
CA GLY A 170 9.95 -17.41 8.19
C GLY A 170 11.42 -17.81 8.47
N PRO A 171 12.07 -18.51 7.53
CA PRO A 171 13.44 -19.02 7.71
C PRO A 171 14.50 -17.93 7.82
N GLN A 172 14.17 -16.69 7.46
CA GLN A 172 15.07 -15.54 7.58
C GLN A 172 14.92 -14.79 8.91
N ASP A 173 14.00 -15.22 9.78
CA ASP A 173 13.66 -14.53 11.03
C ASP A 173 13.44 -13.03 10.81
N PHE A 174 12.59 -12.66 9.85
CA PHE A 174 12.40 -11.30 9.39
C PHE A 174 10.98 -10.79 9.71
N GLY A 175 10.85 -9.49 9.96
CA GLY A 175 9.58 -8.83 10.26
C GLY A 175 9.49 -7.43 9.68
N CYS A 176 8.31 -6.86 9.66
CA CYS A 176 8.10 -5.51 9.10
C CYS A 176 8.93 -4.46 9.83
N SER A 177 8.99 -4.53 11.16
CA SER A 177 9.74 -3.60 12.01
C SER A 177 11.27 -3.67 11.83
N VAL A 178 11.82 -4.75 11.27
CA VAL A 178 13.26 -4.84 10.96
C VAL A 178 13.66 -3.80 9.93
N CYS A 179 12.78 -3.57 8.92
CA CYS A 179 13.00 -2.57 7.87
C CYS A 179 12.30 -1.24 8.15
N HIS A 180 11.16 -1.27 8.83
CA HIS A 180 10.27 -0.12 8.97
C HIS A 180 10.08 0.32 10.44
N GLY A 181 10.92 -0.15 11.37
CA GLY A 181 10.82 0.18 12.79
C GLY A 181 11.76 1.29 13.25
N GLN A 182 12.63 1.80 12.38
CA GLN A 182 13.61 2.85 12.71
C GLN A 182 13.91 3.74 11.51
N ASP A 183 14.43 4.93 11.79
CA ASP A 183 14.85 5.87 10.75
C ASP A 183 16.19 5.45 10.12
N GLY A 184 16.47 5.93 8.90
CA GLY A 184 17.74 5.73 8.21
C GLY A 184 17.94 4.35 7.61
N VAL A 185 16.93 3.46 7.67
CA VAL A 185 17.03 2.15 6.99
C VAL A 185 16.87 2.35 5.49
N ARG A 186 17.76 1.72 4.74
CA ARG A 186 17.80 1.84 3.29
C ARG A 186 17.87 0.48 2.62
N ILE A 187 17.05 0.29 1.60
CA ILE A 187 17.12 -0.89 0.73
C ILE A 187 17.36 -0.44 -0.71
N ARG A 188 18.47 -0.90 -1.29
CA ARG A 188 18.93 -0.47 -2.62
C ARG A 188 19.11 1.06 -2.64
N LEU A 189 18.40 1.76 -3.53
CA LEU A 189 18.44 3.21 -3.68
C LEU A 189 17.25 3.92 -3.02
N GLN A 190 16.59 3.30 -2.04
CA GLN A 190 15.39 3.85 -1.40
C GLN A 190 15.54 3.86 0.12
N ASP A 191 15.29 5.02 0.70
CA ASP A 191 15.07 5.13 2.13
C ASP A 191 13.69 4.57 2.47
N LEU A 192 13.63 3.81 3.54
CA LEU A 192 12.38 3.22 4.03
C LEU A 192 11.78 4.12 5.10
N ASP A 193 10.49 4.40 4.93
CA ASP A 193 9.75 5.16 5.93
C ASP A 193 9.62 4.35 7.22
N ASN A 194 9.86 5.00 8.36
CA ASN A 194 9.65 4.42 9.68
C ASN A 194 8.16 4.38 10.00
N LEU A 195 7.54 3.21 9.84
CA LEU A 195 6.09 3.01 10.02
C LEU A 195 5.68 2.88 11.48
N SER A 196 6.63 2.77 12.40
CA SER A 196 6.35 2.83 13.85
C SER A 196 6.06 4.26 14.32
N GLN A 197 6.44 5.28 13.52
CA GLN A 197 6.20 6.69 13.78
C GLN A 197 5.12 7.24 12.86
N SER A 198 4.22 8.09 13.40
CA SER A 198 3.09 8.66 12.63
C SER A 198 3.55 9.38 11.36
N LYS A 199 4.62 10.17 11.42
CA LYS A 199 5.13 10.91 10.25
C LYS A 199 5.56 9.98 9.11
N GLY A 200 6.26 8.89 9.42
CA GLY A 200 6.66 7.90 8.42
C GLY A 200 5.47 7.10 7.90
N ALA A 201 4.55 6.71 8.78
CA ALA A 201 3.33 6.03 8.38
C ALA A 201 2.45 6.91 7.48
N GLN A 202 2.23 8.18 7.80
CA GLN A 202 1.50 9.13 6.96
C GLN A 202 2.12 9.25 5.57
N LYS A 203 3.44 9.42 5.49
CA LYS A 203 4.15 9.52 4.22
C LYS A 203 4.02 8.24 3.37
N ALA A 204 4.08 7.08 4.00
CA ALA A 204 3.99 5.80 3.29
C ALA A 204 2.57 5.46 2.84
N MET A 205 1.56 5.66 3.73
CA MET A 205 0.21 5.16 3.53
C MET A 205 -0.66 6.05 2.63
N ARG A 206 -0.45 7.37 2.64
CA ARG A 206 -1.30 8.34 1.95
C ARG A 206 -1.40 8.17 0.43
N THR A 207 -0.47 7.47 -0.19
CA THR A 207 -0.35 7.34 -1.65
C THR A 207 -0.81 5.98 -2.19
N TRP A 208 -1.42 5.13 -1.36
CA TRP A 208 -1.97 3.86 -1.80
C TRP A 208 -3.47 3.95 -2.07
N PRO A 209 -4.00 3.17 -3.06
CA PRO A 209 -3.29 2.33 -4.03
C PRO A 209 -2.30 3.13 -4.88
N ALA A 210 -1.28 2.46 -5.45
CA ALA A 210 -0.23 3.16 -6.16
C ALA A 210 0.19 2.48 -7.46
N TYR A 211 0.44 3.27 -8.50
CA TYR A 211 1.10 2.78 -9.70
C TYR A 211 2.54 2.42 -9.38
N ARG A 212 2.88 1.16 -9.61
CA ARG A 212 4.23 0.62 -9.42
C ARG A 212 4.98 0.66 -10.72
N VAL A 213 5.88 1.65 -10.89
CA VAL A 213 6.64 1.87 -12.13
C VAL A 213 7.38 0.60 -12.57
N SER A 214 8.06 -0.08 -11.62
CA SER A 214 8.80 -1.31 -11.91
C SER A 214 7.91 -2.51 -12.27
N GLN A 215 6.60 -2.38 -12.09
CA GLN A 215 5.61 -3.44 -12.35
C GLN A 215 4.65 -3.09 -13.49
N GLY A 216 4.66 -1.82 -13.94
CA GLY A 216 3.80 -1.34 -15.02
C GLY A 216 2.28 -1.43 -14.71
N THR A 217 1.88 -1.40 -13.43
CA THR A 217 0.47 -1.54 -13.04
C THR A 217 0.23 -1.01 -11.63
N VAL A 218 -1.04 -0.77 -11.27
CA VAL A 218 -1.43 -0.39 -9.92
C VAL A 218 -1.38 -1.59 -8.97
N TRP A 219 -0.85 -1.35 -7.79
CA TRP A 219 -0.89 -2.27 -6.66
C TRP A 219 -1.75 -1.70 -5.55
N THR A 220 -2.57 -2.57 -4.98
CA THR A 220 -3.35 -2.29 -3.78
C THR A 220 -2.52 -2.48 -2.51
N MET A 221 -3.07 -2.10 -1.36
CA MET A 221 -2.35 -2.24 -0.09
C MET A 221 -2.20 -3.72 0.30
N GLN A 222 -3.24 -4.56 0.17
CA GLN A 222 -3.08 -5.99 0.45
C GLN A 222 -1.99 -6.62 -0.42
N ARG A 223 -2.00 -6.32 -1.72
CA ARG A 223 -0.95 -6.83 -2.61
C ARG A 223 0.45 -6.39 -2.16
N ARG A 224 0.60 -5.12 -1.74
CA ARG A 224 1.88 -4.62 -1.26
C ARG A 224 2.35 -5.34 -0.01
N LEU A 225 1.46 -5.54 0.95
CA LEU A 225 1.77 -6.21 2.22
C LEU A 225 2.08 -7.70 2.01
N ILE A 226 1.28 -8.38 1.19
CA ILE A 226 1.51 -9.78 0.81
C ILE A 226 2.87 -9.95 0.10
N ASP A 227 3.22 -9.02 -0.80
CA ASP A 227 4.52 -9.06 -1.49
C ASP A 227 5.69 -8.85 -0.52
N CYS A 228 5.56 -7.95 0.47
CA CYS A 228 6.56 -7.80 1.53
C CYS A 228 6.74 -9.09 2.34
N MET A 229 5.64 -9.73 2.75
CA MET A 229 5.66 -11.00 3.47
C MET A 229 6.32 -12.10 2.63
N ARG A 230 6.00 -12.18 1.33
CA ARG A 230 6.63 -13.11 0.39
C ARG A 230 8.13 -12.88 0.27
N GLN A 231 8.58 -11.62 0.16
CA GLN A 231 10.00 -11.28 0.11
C GLN A 231 10.72 -11.63 1.41
N ALA A 232 10.07 -11.47 2.54
CA ALA A 232 10.57 -11.87 3.86
C ALA A 232 10.45 -13.39 4.11
N ARG A 233 10.02 -14.18 3.13
CA ARG A 233 9.82 -15.64 3.24
C ARG A 233 8.87 -16.07 4.35
N TRP A 234 7.86 -15.26 4.62
CA TRP A 234 6.75 -15.64 5.49
C TRP A 234 5.88 -16.71 4.82
N PRO A 235 5.08 -17.46 5.60
CA PRO A 235 4.05 -18.34 5.04
C PRO A 235 3.15 -17.57 4.06
N GLU A 236 2.74 -18.24 2.98
CA GLU A 236 1.89 -17.64 1.95
C GLU A 236 0.57 -17.14 2.55
N GLN A 237 0.24 -15.90 2.22
CA GLN A 237 -1.03 -15.28 2.62
C GLN A 237 -2.07 -15.48 1.52
N LYS A 238 -3.24 -15.97 1.91
CA LYS A 238 -4.41 -16.04 1.01
C LYS A 238 -5.01 -14.64 0.83
N PHE A 239 -5.66 -14.41 -0.28
CA PHE A 239 -6.37 -13.16 -0.56
C PHE A 239 -7.89 -13.38 -0.51
N PRO A 240 -8.67 -12.46 0.11
CA PRO A 240 -8.23 -11.50 1.10
C PRO A 240 -7.79 -12.18 2.40
N SER A 241 -6.89 -11.54 3.15
CA SER A 241 -6.31 -12.10 4.38
C SER A 241 -6.64 -11.25 5.59
N ASP A 242 -7.26 -11.84 6.60
CA ASP A 242 -7.56 -11.13 7.86
C ASP A 242 -6.27 -10.65 8.56
N ALA A 243 -5.18 -11.40 8.45
CA ALA A 243 -3.87 -10.98 8.97
C ALA A 243 -3.32 -9.74 8.24
N VAL A 244 -3.52 -9.67 6.93
CA VAL A 244 -3.10 -8.51 6.13
C VAL A 244 -3.99 -7.31 6.40
N ILE A 245 -5.31 -7.51 6.53
CA ILE A 245 -6.27 -6.46 6.90
C ILE A 245 -5.95 -5.91 8.31
N ALA A 246 -5.57 -6.78 9.25
CA ALA A 246 -5.14 -6.36 10.59
C ALA A 246 -3.88 -5.49 10.54
N LEU A 247 -2.88 -5.91 9.75
CA LEU A 247 -1.67 -5.13 9.55
C LEU A 247 -1.97 -3.78 8.88
N GLU A 248 -2.82 -3.76 7.86
CA GLU A 248 -3.28 -2.53 7.21
C GLU A 248 -3.98 -1.60 8.20
N MET A 249 -4.90 -2.13 9.02
CA MET A 249 -5.62 -1.34 10.02
C MET A 249 -4.66 -0.70 11.05
N TYR A 250 -3.64 -1.43 11.51
CA TYR A 250 -2.61 -0.88 12.38
C TYR A 250 -1.83 0.26 11.70
N LEU A 251 -1.39 0.04 10.45
CA LEU A 251 -0.62 1.04 9.70
C LEU A 251 -1.45 2.28 9.36
N GLN A 252 -2.72 2.12 8.97
CA GLN A 252 -3.63 3.24 8.73
C GLN A 252 -3.92 4.03 10.02
N ASN A 253 -4.05 3.33 11.16
CA ASN A 253 -4.21 3.99 12.45
C ASN A 253 -2.96 4.80 12.84
N LYS A 254 -1.74 4.27 12.58
CA LYS A 254 -0.49 5.03 12.75
C LYS A 254 -0.40 6.22 11.79
N ALA A 255 -0.99 6.11 10.60
CA ALA A 255 -1.03 7.17 9.58
C ALA A 255 -2.15 8.20 9.80
N ALA A 256 -2.90 8.13 10.90
CA ALA A 256 -4.00 9.05 11.17
C ALA A 256 -3.59 10.51 10.98
N GLY A 257 -4.46 11.30 10.31
CA GLY A 257 -4.21 12.71 9.97
C GLY A 257 -3.39 12.95 8.70
N GLY A 258 -2.78 11.90 8.10
CA GLY A 258 -2.15 12.01 6.78
C GLY A 258 -3.19 12.32 5.70
N VAL A 259 -2.89 13.25 4.80
CA VAL A 259 -3.79 13.63 3.70
C VAL A 259 -3.58 12.68 2.52
N LEU A 260 -4.65 12.06 2.02
CA LEU A 260 -4.60 11.12 0.90
C LEU A 260 -4.25 11.80 -0.43
N GLU A 261 -3.41 11.15 -1.18
CA GLU A 261 -2.94 11.51 -2.53
C GLU A 261 -2.91 10.24 -3.41
N SER A 262 -4.05 9.58 -3.56
CA SER A 262 -4.21 8.29 -4.25
C SER A 262 -4.88 8.50 -5.62
N PRO A 263 -4.55 7.74 -6.66
CA PRO A 263 -3.44 6.78 -6.72
C PRO A 263 -2.08 7.45 -6.81
N GLY A 264 -1.16 7.07 -5.94
CA GLY A 264 0.19 7.60 -5.99
C GLY A 264 1.10 6.86 -6.98
N ILE A 265 2.35 7.34 -7.10
CA ILE A 265 3.38 6.68 -7.91
C ILE A 265 4.49 6.17 -7.00
N LYS A 266 4.81 4.89 -7.13
CA LYS A 266 5.86 4.21 -6.39
C LYS A 266 6.79 3.45 -7.36
N ARG A 267 8.07 3.33 -6.96
CA ARG A 267 9.03 2.54 -7.72
C ARG A 267 8.68 1.05 -7.74
#